data_2957e1f18b012f398815a143686975c9
#
_entry.id   2957e1f18b012f398815a143686975c9
#
_cell.length_a   1.000
_cell.length_b   1.000
_cell.length_c   1.000
_cell.angle_alpha   90.00
_cell.angle_beta   90.00
_cell.angle_gamma   90.00
#
_symmetry.space_group_name_H-M   'P 1'
#
loop_
_entity.id
_entity.type
_entity.pdbx_description
1 polymer ?
#
loop_
_entity_poly.entity_id
_entity_poly.type
_entity_poly.pdbx_seq_one_letter_code
_entity_poly.pdbx_strand_id
1 'polypeptide(L)'
;MKAYSVLFLVALLPLASAATSIHIEWDVQQPVDVERRYVEHFPSSSVECVDCVKTTDDDIVVQWWRYSDQTGSSWPDDDANLRAGLMGVELNQSRCIINGNGEEERQQLIDVQGTLSIRSELEDQYFLVANLTVEPLVDLRNDVIMQFLFVEERSTDQHGRELSYLVRDLTSEVGFFRTAGNISEVNVTVSYEHLFAAGVDLTDERYGWKVLIVVMGAESDSVGSPGVIALYETSVPTSSEQLGFIDYLPPIVFIAVALVVVFSVVRGSFNQEHGLPEIRARWKDGNDPAITIEIDAKRRDVAIQGCEASEPWSMRGGVKRSTIESGSSTNFDVRFKKWHDQGLVLKLKIEVDTLGGWTQNIRLPLRSKAERSVEDGQD
;
A
#
# COMPACT_ATOMS: atom_id res chain seq x y z
N MET A 1 -5.32 -33.39 14.99
CA MET A 1 -4.73 -32.55 16.06
C MET A 1 -3.51 -31.69 15.64
N LYS A 2 -3.06 -31.70 14.37
CA LYS A 2 -1.90 -30.90 13.94
C LYS A 2 -2.26 -29.53 13.29
N ALA A 3 -3.53 -29.29 12.97
CA ALA A 3 -3.97 -28.04 12.33
C ALA A 3 -4.14 -26.85 13.31
N TYR A 4 -4.39 -27.11 14.57
CA TYR A 4 -4.59 -26.05 15.58
C TYR A 4 -3.31 -25.35 16.02
N SER A 5 -2.14 -25.99 15.87
CA SER A 5 -0.85 -25.39 16.24
C SER A 5 -0.41 -24.30 15.29
N VAL A 6 -0.81 -24.32 14.02
CA VAL A 6 -0.44 -23.30 13.04
C VAL A 6 -1.31 -22.05 13.21
N LEU A 7 -2.58 -22.21 13.59
CA LEU A 7 -3.49 -21.10 13.84
C LEU A 7 -3.07 -20.30 15.09
N PHE A 8 -2.50 -20.97 16.09
CA PHE A 8 -2.05 -20.32 17.33
C PHE A 8 -0.74 -19.54 17.15
N LEU A 9 0.09 -19.93 16.19
CA LEU A 9 1.34 -19.19 15.90
C LEU A 9 1.09 -17.88 15.14
N VAL A 10 0.03 -17.83 14.33
CA VAL A 10 -0.39 -16.60 13.62
C VAL A 10 -1.07 -15.61 14.57
N ALA A 11 -1.75 -16.10 15.61
CA ALA A 11 -2.41 -15.25 16.61
C ALA A 11 -1.45 -14.65 17.64
N LEU A 12 -0.19 -15.13 17.70
CA LEU A 12 0.87 -14.65 18.60
C LEU A 12 1.89 -13.75 17.90
N LEU A 13 1.68 -13.39 16.63
CA LEU A 13 2.36 -12.22 16.09
C LEU A 13 1.83 -11.03 16.86
N PRO A 14 2.61 -10.43 17.78
CA PRO A 14 2.19 -9.21 18.40
C PRO A 14 1.96 -8.23 17.25
N LEU A 15 0.79 -7.65 17.18
CA LEU A 15 0.58 -6.33 16.64
C LEU A 15 1.43 -5.38 17.52
N ALA A 16 2.74 -5.52 17.44
CA ALA A 16 3.64 -4.44 17.75
C ALA A 16 3.36 -3.43 16.63
N SER A 17 2.37 -2.58 16.89
CA SER A 17 2.35 -1.24 16.34
C SER A 17 3.64 -0.61 16.88
N ALA A 18 4.75 -0.89 16.21
CA ALA A 18 5.94 -0.10 16.34
C ALA A 18 5.48 1.29 15.90
N ALA A 19 5.50 2.25 16.81
CA ALA A 19 5.46 3.65 16.47
C ALA A 19 6.52 3.82 15.39
N THR A 20 6.10 3.95 14.14
CA THR A 20 6.98 4.07 13.01
C THR A 20 7.53 5.47 13.09
N SER A 21 8.75 5.61 13.64
CA SER A 21 9.51 6.84 13.50
C SER A 21 9.67 7.09 12.00
N ILE A 22 8.98 8.09 11.48
CA ILE A 22 9.10 8.48 10.09
C ILE A 22 10.43 9.23 9.96
N HIS A 23 11.28 8.76 9.07
CA HIS A 23 12.48 9.43 8.64
C HIS A 23 12.47 9.46 7.12
N ILE A 24 12.25 10.65 6.56
CA ILE A 24 12.25 10.89 5.14
C ILE A 24 13.40 11.84 4.87
N GLU A 25 14.32 11.44 4.01
CA GLU A 25 15.47 12.23 3.61
C GLU A 25 15.52 12.36 2.10
N TRP A 26 15.83 13.56 1.59
CA TRP A 26 15.98 13.81 0.16
C TRP A 26 17.07 14.87 -0.08
N ASP A 27 17.67 14.80 -1.24
CA ASP A 27 18.71 15.76 -1.64
C ASP A 27 18.11 17.12 -2.00
N VAL A 28 18.85 18.17 -1.70
CA VAL A 28 18.57 19.51 -2.25
C VAL A 28 18.73 19.43 -3.75
N GLN A 29 17.70 19.80 -4.48
CA GLN A 29 17.72 19.80 -5.94
C GLN A 29 18.70 20.85 -6.47
N GLN A 30 19.04 20.73 -7.73
CA GLN A 30 19.87 21.73 -8.40
C GLN A 30 19.24 23.13 -8.32
N PRO A 31 20.05 24.21 -8.33
CA PRO A 31 19.50 25.56 -8.32
C PRO A 31 18.48 25.74 -9.44
N VAL A 32 17.44 26.49 -9.13
CA VAL A 32 16.44 26.87 -10.12
C VAL A 32 17.09 27.62 -11.26
N ASP A 33 16.70 27.30 -12.49
CA ASP A 33 17.23 27.89 -13.71
C ASP A 33 17.32 29.42 -13.57
N VAL A 34 18.45 29.96 -14.02
CA VAL A 34 18.83 31.34 -13.92
C VAL A 34 17.82 32.28 -14.60
N GLU A 35 17.08 31.77 -15.58
CA GLU A 35 16.04 32.53 -16.31
C GLU A 35 14.77 32.75 -15.48
N ARG A 36 14.49 31.93 -14.45
CA ARG A 36 13.32 32.09 -13.59
C ARG A 36 13.57 33.16 -12.52
N ARG A 37 12.74 34.18 -12.51
CA ARG A 37 12.84 35.24 -11.52
C ARG A 37 12.14 34.86 -10.24
N TYR A 38 12.68 35.30 -9.11
CA TYR A 38 12.02 35.21 -7.81
C TYR A 38 11.24 36.48 -7.54
N VAL A 39 9.95 36.36 -7.28
CA VAL A 39 9.05 37.50 -7.06
C VAL A 39 8.33 37.29 -5.73
N GLU A 40 8.39 38.30 -4.88
CA GLU A 40 7.61 38.33 -3.64
C GLU A 40 6.34 39.16 -3.89
N HIS A 41 5.19 38.48 -3.80
CA HIS A 41 3.88 39.11 -3.92
C HIS A 41 3.24 39.30 -2.56
N PHE A 42 2.91 40.54 -2.25
CA PHE A 42 2.15 40.94 -1.07
C PHE A 42 0.74 41.32 -1.54
N PRO A 43 -0.22 40.38 -1.57
CA PRO A 43 -1.56 40.67 -2.03
C PRO A 43 -2.28 41.59 -1.06
N SER A 44 -3.22 42.39 -1.57
CA SER A 44 -4.17 43.17 -0.78
C SER A 44 -5.54 42.52 -0.85
N SER A 45 -6.30 42.57 0.23
CA SER A 45 -7.68 42.08 0.26
C SER A 45 -8.64 42.84 -0.67
N SER A 46 -8.27 44.03 -1.10
CA SER A 46 -9.17 44.96 -1.80
C SER A 46 -8.57 45.71 -3.01
N VAL A 47 -7.28 45.60 -3.23
CA VAL A 47 -6.58 46.35 -4.29
C VAL A 47 -5.86 45.37 -5.23
N GLU A 48 -6.18 45.51 -6.52
CA GLU A 48 -5.48 44.78 -7.58
C GLU A 48 -4.01 45.21 -7.70
N CYS A 49 -3.12 44.26 -7.94
CA CYS A 49 -1.69 44.54 -8.04
C CYS A 49 -1.32 45.07 -9.43
N VAL A 50 -0.96 46.32 -9.51
CA VAL A 50 -0.53 46.94 -10.78
C VAL A 50 0.87 46.48 -11.20
N ASP A 51 1.78 46.28 -10.24
CA ASP A 51 3.16 45.89 -10.52
C ASP A 51 3.29 44.41 -10.88
N CYS A 52 2.32 43.60 -10.49
CA CYS A 52 2.32 42.12 -10.72
C CYS A 52 2.03 41.78 -12.19
N VAL A 53 1.55 42.68 -13.00
CA VAL A 53 1.35 42.48 -14.46
C VAL A 53 2.67 42.19 -15.19
N LYS A 54 3.81 42.45 -14.56
CA LYS A 54 5.14 42.18 -15.11
C LYS A 54 5.63 40.76 -14.87
N THR A 55 4.90 39.94 -14.09
CA THR A 55 5.26 38.53 -13.83
C THR A 55 4.87 37.69 -15.02
N THR A 56 5.65 36.65 -15.28
CA THR A 56 5.42 35.65 -16.32
C THR A 56 5.10 34.27 -15.66
N ASP A 57 4.60 33.33 -16.43
CA ASP A 57 4.30 31.99 -15.93
C ASP A 57 5.56 31.21 -15.51
N ASP A 58 6.74 31.65 -15.99
CA ASP A 58 8.03 31.05 -15.62
C ASP A 58 8.58 31.58 -14.29
N ASP A 59 8.04 32.67 -13.74
CA ASP A 59 8.50 33.24 -12.49
C ASP A 59 8.11 32.40 -11.28
N ILE A 60 8.98 32.37 -10.27
CA ILE A 60 8.60 31.81 -8.94
C ILE A 60 8.03 32.96 -8.13
N VAL A 61 6.70 32.97 -8.03
CA VAL A 61 5.96 34.00 -7.32
C VAL A 61 5.51 33.49 -5.97
N VAL A 62 6.19 33.84 -4.90
CA VAL A 62 5.76 33.49 -3.53
C VAL A 62 4.76 34.52 -3.01
N GLN A 63 3.74 34.02 -2.31
CA GLN A 63 2.63 34.82 -1.80
C GLN A 63 2.80 35.05 -0.30
N TRP A 64 2.78 36.32 0.15
CA TRP A 64 2.86 36.71 1.55
C TRP A 64 1.52 37.24 2.04
N TRP A 65 0.67 36.39 2.67
CA TRP A 65 -0.65 36.79 3.15
C TRP A 65 -0.55 37.50 4.49
N ARG A 66 -1.15 38.71 4.60
CA ARG A 66 -0.99 39.62 5.76
C ARG A 66 -2.27 39.93 6.51
N TYR A 67 -3.39 39.18 6.24
CA TYR A 67 -4.71 39.63 6.67
C TYR A 67 -5.48 38.55 7.45
N SER A 68 -4.84 37.61 8.11
CA SER A 68 -5.50 36.47 8.73
C SER A 68 -6.56 36.89 9.74
N ASP A 69 -6.21 37.72 10.70
CA ASP A 69 -7.14 38.21 11.74
C ASP A 69 -8.22 39.13 11.18
N GLN A 70 -7.89 39.95 10.19
CA GLN A 70 -8.79 40.94 9.63
C GLN A 70 -9.81 40.35 8.68
N THR A 71 -9.47 39.27 8.00
CA THR A 71 -10.32 38.62 6.97
C THR A 71 -10.84 37.28 7.40
N GLY A 72 -10.49 36.79 8.62
CA GLY A 72 -10.86 35.47 9.13
C GLY A 72 -10.23 34.34 8.33
N SER A 73 -9.05 34.54 7.76
CA SER A 73 -8.28 33.48 7.10
C SER A 73 -7.61 32.57 8.15
N SER A 74 -7.43 31.32 7.83
CA SER A 74 -6.62 30.37 8.62
C SER A 74 -5.12 30.42 8.28
N TRP A 75 -4.73 31.26 7.32
CA TRP A 75 -3.33 31.42 6.94
C TRP A 75 -2.57 32.28 7.96
N PRO A 76 -1.33 31.91 8.34
CA PRO A 76 -0.50 32.73 9.22
C PRO A 76 -0.10 34.04 8.54
N ASP A 77 0.05 35.10 9.31
CA ASP A 77 0.36 36.45 8.78
C ASP A 77 1.52 37.18 9.48
N ASP A 78 2.11 36.59 10.53
CA ASP A 78 3.18 37.16 11.31
C ASP A 78 4.47 37.38 10.49
N ASP A 79 4.97 36.33 9.84
CA ASP A 79 6.13 36.40 8.96
C ASP A 79 5.88 37.29 7.73
N ALA A 80 4.68 37.21 7.17
CA ALA A 80 4.27 38.04 6.05
C ALA A 80 4.25 39.53 6.43
N ASN A 81 3.78 39.88 7.63
CA ASN A 81 3.80 41.23 8.15
C ASN A 81 5.22 41.72 8.44
N LEU A 82 6.06 40.88 9.05
CA LEU A 82 7.47 41.19 9.27
C LEU A 82 8.18 41.43 7.96
N ARG A 83 8.03 40.55 6.97
CA ARG A 83 8.65 40.66 5.65
C ARG A 83 8.20 41.90 4.90
N ALA A 84 6.89 42.20 4.91
CA ALA A 84 6.35 43.41 4.31
C ALA A 84 6.92 44.69 4.93
N GLY A 85 7.07 44.71 6.26
CA GLY A 85 7.70 45.82 7.00
C GLY A 85 9.15 46.07 6.54
N LEU A 86 9.95 44.99 6.41
CA LEU A 86 11.32 45.06 5.92
C LEU A 86 11.40 45.58 4.47
N MET A 87 10.40 45.23 3.64
CA MET A 87 10.31 45.64 2.26
C MET A 87 9.60 47.01 2.05
N GLY A 88 9.13 47.64 3.12
CA GLY A 88 8.43 48.94 3.06
C GLY A 88 7.08 48.86 2.34
N VAL A 89 6.39 47.72 2.43
CA VAL A 89 5.05 47.50 1.83
C VAL A 89 3.98 47.81 2.87
N GLU A 90 3.16 48.83 2.61
CA GLU A 90 2.05 49.21 3.49
C GLU A 90 0.91 48.18 3.42
N LEU A 91 0.15 48.01 4.52
CA LEU A 91 -0.89 47.03 4.65
C LEU A 91 -2.01 47.13 3.60
N ASN A 92 -2.33 48.34 3.16
CA ASN A 92 -3.36 48.62 2.16
C ASN A 92 -2.85 48.59 0.70
N GLN A 93 -1.61 48.20 0.49
CA GLN A 93 -1.00 48.10 -0.84
C GLN A 93 -0.92 46.64 -1.28
N SER A 94 -1.24 46.39 -2.55
CA SER A 94 -0.86 45.14 -3.23
C SER A 94 0.39 45.41 -4.05
N ARG A 95 1.44 44.64 -3.84
CA ARG A 95 2.73 44.87 -4.47
C ARG A 95 3.46 43.59 -4.81
N CYS A 96 4.09 43.56 -5.98
CA CYS A 96 5.08 42.57 -6.35
C CYS A 96 6.48 43.17 -6.31
N ILE A 97 7.38 42.54 -5.61
CA ILE A 97 8.80 42.90 -5.56
C ILE A 97 9.57 41.87 -6.37
N ILE A 98 10.11 42.28 -7.49
CA ILE A 98 10.94 41.45 -8.35
C ILE A 98 12.37 41.52 -7.81
N ASN A 99 12.86 40.41 -7.29
CA ASN A 99 14.22 40.30 -6.78
C ASN A 99 15.13 39.78 -7.90
N GLY A 100 15.90 40.66 -8.52
CA GLY A 100 16.83 40.41 -9.61
C GLY A 100 16.45 41.13 -10.90
N ASN A 101 17.43 41.60 -11.61
CA ASN A 101 17.26 42.19 -12.93
C ASN A 101 17.15 41.06 -13.95
N GLY A 102 15.97 40.87 -14.54
CA GLY A 102 15.68 39.77 -15.48
C GLY A 102 16.40 39.86 -16.84
N GLU A 103 17.40 40.74 -17.00
CA GLU A 103 18.14 40.96 -18.24
C GLU A 103 19.62 40.56 -18.17
N GLU A 104 20.15 40.26 -16.98
CA GLU A 104 21.53 39.77 -16.83
C GLU A 104 21.51 38.27 -16.47
N GLU A 105 22.29 37.49 -17.21
CA GLU A 105 22.59 36.09 -16.89
C GLU A 105 23.04 36.04 -15.42
N ARG A 106 22.23 35.41 -14.56
CA ARG A 106 22.62 35.20 -13.16
C ARG A 106 23.78 34.21 -13.14
N GLN A 107 24.95 34.71 -12.86
CA GLN A 107 26.07 33.85 -12.55
C GLN A 107 25.78 33.17 -11.20
N GLN A 108 25.91 31.86 -11.12
CA GLN A 108 25.83 31.16 -9.85
C GLN A 108 27.01 31.65 -8.96
N LEU A 109 26.69 32.39 -7.91
CA LEU A 109 27.69 32.97 -7.01
C LEU A 109 27.97 32.11 -5.77
N ILE A 110 27.11 31.09 -5.54
CA ILE A 110 27.17 30.22 -4.37
C ILE A 110 26.70 28.82 -4.76
N ASP A 111 27.34 27.84 -4.23
CA ASP A 111 26.90 26.43 -4.33
C ASP A 111 26.35 25.94 -2.98
N VAL A 112 25.17 25.32 -3.00
CA VAL A 112 24.51 24.73 -1.83
C VAL A 112 24.15 23.30 -2.15
N GLN A 113 24.72 22.39 -1.40
CA GLN A 113 24.49 20.95 -1.53
C GLN A 113 24.08 20.38 -0.17
N GLY A 114 23.39 19.26 -0.16
CA GLY A 114 23.07 18.56 1.08
C GLY A 114 21.69 17.94 1.06
N THR A 115 21.20 17.62 2.25
CA THR A 115 19.94 16.88 2.42
C THR A 115 18.97 17.65 3.29
N LEU A 116 17.70 17.47 2.97
CA LEU A 116 16.57 17.82 3.82
C LEU A 116 15.97 16.54 4.38
N SER A 117 15.53 16.54 5.62
CA SER A 117 14.87 15.38 6.21
C SER A 117 13.69 15.79 7.09
N ILE A 118 12.62 15.01 7.03
CA ILE A 118 11.53 15.05 8.00
C ILE A 118 11.74 13.91 8.97
N ARG A 119 11.76 14.21 10.24
CA ARG A 119 11.95 13.24 11.33
C ARG A 119 10.81 13.37 12.32
N SER A 120 10.40 12.23 12.90
CA SER A 120 9.46 12.17 14.00
C SER A 120 10.19 11.70 15.25
N GLU A 121 10.10 12.43 16.35
CA GLU A 121 10.59 12.00 17.66
C GLU A 121 9.49 11.30 18.50
N LEU A 122 8.24 11.73 18.32
CA LEU A 122 7.04 11.17 18.94
C LEU A 122 5.97 10.97 17.87
N GLU A 123 5.01 10.10 18.14
CA GLU A 123 3.83 9.98 17.27
C GLU A 123 3.24 11.40 17.07
N ASP A 124 3.09 11.79 15.79
CA ASP A 124 2.50 13.05 15.33
C ASP A 124 3.35 14.33 15.54
N GLN A 125 4.60 14.26 15.99
CA GLN A 125 5.48 15.42 16.08
C GLN A 125 6.60 15.33 15.04
N TYR A 126 6.49 16.12 14.00
CA TYR A 126 7.45 16.15 12.89
C TYR A 126 8.26 17.43 12.92
N PHE A 127 9.53 17.33 12.65
CA PHE A 127 10.42 18.47 12.47
C PHE A 127 11.23 18.32 11.18
N LEU A 128 11.54 19.45 10.57
CA LEU A 128 12.35 19.52 9.38
C LEU A 128 13.81 19.79 9.78
N VAL A 129 14.72 19.00 9.24
CA VAL A 129 16.16 19.20 9.39
C VAL A 129 16.79 19.41 8.02
N ALA A 130 17.55 20.49 7.87
CA ALA A 130 18.41 20.75 6.71
C ALA A 130 19.88 20.61 7.12
N ASN A 131 20.60 19.71 6.47
CA ASN A 131 22.05 19.54 6.61
C ASN A 131 22.70 19.94 5.29
N LEU A 132 23.28 21.13 5.26
CA LEU A 132 23.77 21.73 4.03
C LEU A 132 25.26 22.02 4.11
N THR A 133 25.90 21.91 2.97
CA THR A 133 27.23 22.43 2.69
C THR A 133 27.08 23.65 1.78
N VAL A 134 27.62 24.76 2.18
CA VAL A 134 27.49 26.04 1.49
C VAL A 134 28.89 26.56 1.12
N GLU A 135 29.12 26.76 -0.16
CA GLU A 135 30.40 27.25 -0.71
C GLU A 135 30.18 28.49 -1.58
N PRO A 136 30.62 29.66 -1.15
CA PRO A 136 30.68 30.85 -2.05
C PRO A 136 31.71 30.63 -3.17
N LEU A 137 31.30 30.86 -4.41
CA LEU A 137 32.16 30.78 -5.60
C LEU A 137 32.92 32.05 -5.84
N VAL A 138 32.42 33.17 -5.27
CA VAL A 138 33.04 34.49 -5.29
C VAL A 138 32.94 35.11 -3.90
N ASP A 139 33.71 36.18 -3.64
CA ASP A 139 33.59 36.94 -2.39
C ASP A 139 32.26 37.69 -2.36
N LEU A 140 31.47 37.40 -1.31
CA LEU A 140 30.13 37.93 -1.10
C LEU A 140 30.16 39.12 -0.12
N ARG A 141 29.19 40.02 -0.24
CA ARG A 141 29.00 41.13 0.70
C ARG A 141 28.58 40.60 2.09
N ASN A 142 28.80 41.44 3.11
CA ASN A 142 28.46 41.09 4.49
C ASN A 142 26.95 41.04 4.76
N ASP A 143 26.13 41.64 3.91
CA ASP A 143 24.68 41.63 3.98
C ASP A 143 24.02 40.47 3.26
N VAL A 144 24.81 39.51 2.75
CA VAL A 144 24.26 38.29 2.15
C VAL A 144 23.65 37.41 3.26
N ILE A 145 22.41 37.03 3.04
CA ILE A 145 21.64 36.19 3.93
C ILE A 145 21.10 34.95 3.20
N MET A 146 20.93 33.84 3.92
CA MET A 146 20.25 32.67 3.45
C MET A 146 19.02 32.44 4.34
N GLN A 147 17.88 32.15 3.71
CA GLN A 147 16.59 31.90 4.38
C GLN A 147 15.94 30.68 3.80
N PHE A 148 15.17 29.96 4.63
CA PHE A 148 14.34 28.86 4.21
C PHE A 148 12.89 29.32 4.29
N LEU A 149 12.16 29.18 3.19
CA LEU A 149 10.73 29.40 3.14
C LEU A 149 10.02 28.06 3.07
N PHE A 150 9.07 27.84 3.95
CA PHE A 150 8.17 26.72 3.87
C PHE A 150 6.92 27.16 3.10
N VAL A 151 6.67 26.54 1.95
CA VAL A 151 5.69 27.03 0.99
C VAL A 151 4.68 25.96 0.65
N GLU A 152 3.41 26.35 0.65
CA GLU A 152 2.31 25.52 0.15
C GLU A 152 2.06 25.85 -1.33
N GLU A 153 2.19 24.86 -2.22
CA GLU A 153 2.09 25.07 -3.66
C GLU A 153 0.70 25.57 -4.07
N ARG A 154 -0.34 25.06 -3.42
CA ARG A 154 -1.74 25.50 -3.61
C ARG A 154 -2.45 25.50 -2.29
N SER A 155 -2.88 26.63 -1.84
CA SER A 155 -3.61 26.80 -0.60
C SER A 155 -5.00 27.37 -0.86
N THR A 156 -5.98 26.84 -0.15
CA THR A 156 -7.35 27.36 -0.18
C THR A 156 -7.80 27.63 1.25
N ASP A 157 -8.22 28.85 1.52
CA ASP A 157 -8.72 29.20 2.84
C ASP A 157 -10.20 28.81 3.05
N GLN A 158 -10.69 29.01 4.28
CA GLN A 158 -12.07 28.70 4.66
C GLN A 158 -13.14 29.54 3.90
N HIS A 159 -12.75 30.61 3.19
CA HIS A 159 -13.61 31.44 2.36
C HIS A 159 -13.54 31.07 0.87
N GLY A 160 -12.77 30.03 0.52
CA GLY A 160 -12.56 29.59 -0.86
C GLY A 160 -11.62 30.50 -1.67
N ARG A 161 -10.78 31.31 -1.00
CA ARG A 161 -9.72 32.05 -1.67
C ARG A 161 -8.56 31.12 -1.94
N GLU A 162 -8.04 31.16 -3.15
CA GLU A 162 -6.94 30.30 -3.57
C GLU A 162 -5.67 31.14 -3.77
N LEU A 163 -4.56 30.69 -3.19
CA LEU A 163 -3.23 31.24 -3.43
C LEU A 163 -2.28 30.11 -3.83
N SER A 164 -1.39 30.42 -4.76
CA SER A 164 -0.31 29.53 -5.16
C SER A 164 0.98 29.98 -4.49
N TYR A 165 1.84 29.04 -4.11
CA TYR A 165 3.12 29.33 -3.46
C TYR A 165 2.97 30.22 -2.21
N LEU A 166 1.99 29.90 -1.37
CA LEU A 166 1.76 30.61 -0.11
C LEU A 166 2.90 30.32 0.87
N VAL A 167 3.59 31.33 1.33
CA VAL A 167 4.59 31.20 2.40
C VAL A 167 3.86 30.97 3.72
N ARG A 168 4.14 29.84 4.35
CA ARG A 168 3.59 29.45 5.65
C ARG A 168 4.54 29.79 6.78
N ASP A 169 5.84 29.69 6.54
CA ASP A 169 6.87 29.87 7.55
C ASP A 169 8.17 30.37 6.91
N LEU A 170 8.90 31.14 7.69
CA LEU A 170 10.19 31.70 7.31
C LEU A 170 11.20 31.46 8.44
N THR A 171 12.29 30.75 8.15
CA THR A 171 13.38 30.64 9.13
C THR A 171 14.11 31.96 9.31
N SER A 172 14.68 32.16 10.50
CA SER A 172 15.65 33.25 10.73
C SER A 172 16.85 33.09 9.80
N GLU A 173 17.57 34.23 9.63
CA GLU A 173 18.78 34.30 8.79
C GLU A 173 19.81 33.23 9.21
N VAL A 174 20.29 32.47 8.23
CA VAL A 174 21.30 31.45 8.42
C VAL A 174 22.68 31.98 8.03
N GLY A 175 23.60 31.92 8.99
CA GLY A 175 24.97 32.40 8.78
C GLY A 175 25.85 31.38 8.06
N PHE A 176 26.69 31.86 7.15
CA PHE A 176 27.73 31.08 6.48
C PHE A 176 28.94 31.94 6.13
N PHE A 177 30.05 31.31 5.76
CA PHE A 177 31.23 32.05 5.27
C PHE A 177 30.92 32.76 3.95
N ARG A 178 31.45 34.00 3.76
CA ARG A 178 31.19 34.81 2.58
C ARG A 178 32.40 34.94 1.66
N THR A 179 33.52 34.36 2.03
CA THR A 179 34.75 34.38 1.25
C THR A 179 34.78 33.20 0.29
N ALA A 180 35.13 33.41 -0.95
CA ALA A 180 35.21 32.41 -2.01
C ALA A 180 36.01 31.17 -1.58
N GLY A 181 35.48 29.99 -1.87
CA GLY A 181 36.08 28.71 -1.58
C GLY A 181 36.03 28.29 -0.12
N ASN A 182 35.48 29.07 0.80
CA ASN A 182 35.31 28.70 2.19
C ASN A 182 34.00 27.94 2.39
N ILE A 183 34.11 26.68 2.76
CA ILE A 183 32.96 25.79 2.97
C ILE A 183 32.39 26.00 4.38
N SER A 184 31.08 26.15 4.47
CA SER A 184 30.30 26.18 5.71
C SER A 184 29.41 24.94 5.80
N GLU A 185 29.42 24.25 6.93
CA GLU A 185 28.42 23.27 7.28
C GLU A 185 27.29 24.00 8.00
N VAL A 186 26.09 23.90 7.45
CA VAL A 186 24.89 24.56 7.94
C VAL A 186 23.89 23.49 8.36
N ASN A 187 23.46 23.57 9.63
CA ASN A 187 22.41 22.69 10.15
C ASN A 187 21.27 23.56 10.66
N VAL A 188 20.09 23.41 10.05
CA VAL A 188 18.87 24.13 10.43
C VAL A 188 17.82 23.12 10.84
N THR A 189 17.21 23.34 11.99
CA THR A 189 16.09 22.53 12.46
C THR A 189 14.89 23.43 12.69
N VAL A 190 13.77 23.09 12.02
CA VAL A 190 12.46 23.74 12.26
C VAL A 190 11.64 22.81 13.12
N SER A 191 11.28 23.26 14.32
CA SER A 191 10.58 22.41 15.30
C SER A 191 9.12 22.14 14.91
N TYR A 192 8.55 21.11 15.49
CA TYR A 192 7.13 20.79 15.31
C TYR A 192 6.22 21.95 15.71
N GLU A 193 6.50 22.59 16.85
CA GLU A 193 5.66 23.68 17.35
C GLU A 193 5.66 24.85 16.36
N HIS A 194 6.78 25.12 15.70
CA HIS A 194 6.91 26.18 14.72
C HIS A 194 6.12 25.86 13.46
N LEU A 195 6.32 24.65 12.91
CA LEU A 195 5.56 24.18 11.75
C LEU A 195 4.05 24.13 12.02
N PHE A 196 3.67 23.64 13.20
CA PHE A 196 2.26 23.56 13.60
C PHE A 196 1.62 24.96 13.74
N ALA A 197 2.33 25.93 14.33
CA ALA A 197 1.85 27.31 14.43
C ALA A 197 1.66 27.95 13.05
N ALA A 198 2.51 27.58 12.09
CA ALA A 198 2.41 28.00 10.69
C ALA A 198 1.30 27.27 9.91
N GLY A 199 0.59 26.33 10.54
CA GLY A 199 -0.45 25.52 9.89
C GLY A 199 0.10 24.47 8.93
N VAL A 200 1.35 24.04 9.14
CA VAL A 200 2.00 23.01 8.35
C VAL A 200 1.75 21.66 9.00
N ASP A 201 0.91 20.85 8.38
CA ASP A 201 0.70 19.46 8.80
C ASP A 201 1.42 18.51 7.83
N LEU A 202 2.47 17.86 8.34
CA LEU A 202 3.26 16.90 7.58
C LEU A 202 2.81 15.44 7.84
N THR A 203 1.76 15.23 8.63
CA THR A 203 1.28 13.89 8.99
C THR A 203 0.51 13.24 7.84
N ASP A 204 -0.53 13.93 7.38
CA ASP A 204 -1.48 13.40 6.40
C ASP A 204 -1.31 13.99 5.00
N GLU A 205 -0.95 15.26 4.89
CA GLU A 205 -0.92 16.00 3.63
C GLU A 205 0.47 16.55 3.31
N ARG A 206 1.42 15.67 3.00
CA ARG A 206 2.73 16.08 2.47
C ARG A 206 2.68 16.54 1.01
N TYR A 207 1.51 16.46 0.41
CA TYR A 207 1.31 16.81 -0.99
C TYR A 207 1.27 18.31 -1.17
N GLY A 208 2.11 18.82 -2.08
CA GLY A 208 2.14 20.25 -2.42
C GLY A 208 2.97 21.13 -1.48
N TRP A 209 3.70 20.53 -0.54
CA TRP A 209 4.66 21.28 0.27
C TRP A 209 6.02 21.38 -0.42
N LYS A 210 6.61 22.59 -0.35
CA LYS A 210 7.94 22.87 -0.89
C LYS A 210 8.78 23.64 0.14
N VAL A 211 10.08 23.41 0.04
CA VAL A 211 11.08 24.21 0.76
C VAL A 211 11.85 25.01 -0.28
N LEU A 212 11.83 26.32 -0.14
CA LEU A 212 12.66 27.22 -0.94
C LEU A 212 13.85 27.67 -0.10
N ILE A 213 15.06 27.48 -0.61
CA ILE A 213 16.27 28.04 -0.02
C ILE A 213 16.62 29.28 -0.86
N VAL A 214 16.47 30.45 -0.25
CA VAL A 214 16.67 31.71 -0.92
C VAL A 214 17.93 32.38 -0.38
N VAL A 215 18.90 32.62 -1.24
CA VAL A 215 20.11 33.37 -0.87
C VAL A 215 20.01 34.76 -1.51
N MET A 216 19.96 35.76 -0.66
CA MET A 216 19.84 37.16 -1.08
C MET A 216 21.11 37.94 -0.75
N GLY A 217 21.51 38.84 -1.65
CA GLY A 217 22.67 39.69 -1.46
C GLY A 217 23.31 40.05 -2.76
N ALA A 218 24.60 40.29 -2.74
CA ALA A 218 25.37 40.64 -3.91
C ALA A 218 26.84 40.26 -3.75
N GLU A 219 27.56 40.25 -4.87
CA GLU A 219 29.01 40.14 -4.92
C GLU A 219 29.70 41.31 -4.21
N SER A 220 30.86 41.08 -3.60
CA SER A 220 31.58 42.04 -2.76
C SER A 220 31.82 43.42 -3.44
N ASP A 221 32.15 43.38 -4.73
CA ASP A 221 32.49 44.57 -5.50
C ASP A 221 31.30 45.21 -6.22
N SER A 222 30.10 44.63 -6.09
CA SER A 222 28.91 45.15 -6.77
C SER A 222 28.35 46.39 -6.08
N VAL A 223 27.98 47.38 -6.91
CA VAL A 223 27.31 48.62 -6.49
C VAL A 223 25.86 48.53 -6.89
N GLY A 224 25.04 47.84 -6.09
CA GLY A 224 23.64 47.68 -6.41
C GLY A 224 22.80 47.29 -5.20
N SER A 225 21.48 47.27 -5.37
CA SER A 225 20.58 46.70 -4.38
C SER A 225 20.79 45.18 -4.27
N PRO A 226 20.72 44.58 -3.07
CA PRO A 226 20.79 43.15 -2.93
C PRO A 226 19.66 42.50 -3.73
N GLY A 227 20.01 41.42 -4.44
CA GLY A 227 19.08 40.59 -5.21
C GLY A 227 19.16 39.15 -4.77
N VAL A 228 18.37 38.27 -5.39
CA VAL A 228 18.50 36.82 -5.20
C VAL A 228 19.68 36.32 -6.03
N ILE A 229 20.70 35.79 -5.35
CA ILE A 229 21.93 35.27 -5.95
C ILE A 229 21.92 33.77 -6.13
N ALA A 230 21.04 33.06 -5.37
CA ALA A 230 20.74 31.63 -5.57
C ALA A 230 19.34 31.30 -5.04
N LEU A 231 18.68 30.40 -5.72
CA LEU A 231 17.36 29.88 -5.35
C LEU A 231 17.34 28.38 -5.59
N TYR A 232 16.97 27.63 -4.58
CA TYR A 232 16.77 26.19 -4.65
C TYR A 232 15.33 25.88 -4.28
N GLU A 233 14.64 25.12 -5.13
CA GLU A 233 13.28 24.71 -4.92
C GLU A 233 13.26 23.20 -4.75
N THR A 234 12.73 22.72 -3.63
CA THR A 234 12.69 21.29 -3.32
C THR A 234 11.30 20.92 -2.84
N SER A 235 10.69 19.92 -3.46
CA SER A 235 9.38 19.40 -3.05
C SER A 235 9.55 18.42 -1.88
N VAL A 236 8.66 18.53 -0.90
CA VAL A 236 8.57 17.52 0.18
C VAL A 236 8.05 16.21 -0.40
N PRO A 237 8.77 15.08 -0.26
CA PRO A 237 8.36 13.83 -0.83
C PRO A 237 7.03 13.36 -0.25
N THR A 238 6.17 12.83 -1.11
CA THR A 238 4.91 12.21 -0.69
C THR A 238 5.17 10.85 -0.03
N SER A 239 4.28 10.41 0.83
CA SER A 239 4.39 9.11 1.51
C SER A 239 4.45 7.91 0.55
N SER A 240 3.95 8.08 -0.68
CA SER A 240 3.95 7.04 -1.71
C SER A 240 5.33 6.80 -2.34
N GLU A 241 6.22 7.79 -2.29
CA GLU A 241 7.56 7.68 -2.91
C GLU A 241 8.56 6.91 -2.05
N GLN A 242 8.25 6.72 -0.77
CA GLN A 242 9.16 6.08 0.18
C GLN A 242 8.55 4.87 0.91
N LEU A 243 7.61 4.15 0.29
CA LEU A 243 7.18 2.87 0.81
C LEU A 243 8.38 1.91 0.82
N GLY A 244 9.00 1.77 1.98
CA GLY A 244 10.11 0.84 2.20
C GLY A 244 9.66 -0.61 1.98
N PHE A 245 10.61 -1.50 1.71
CA PHE A 245 10.32 -2.95 1.58
C PHE A 245 9.49 -3.50 2.76
N ILE A 246 9.62 -2.91 3.94
CA ILE A 246 8.91 -3.30 5.17
C ILE A 246 7.40 -3.07 5.02
N ASP A 247 6.95 -2.03 4.31
CA ASP A 247 5.54 -1.70 4.14
C ASP A 247 4.80 -2.71 3.25
N TYR A 248 5.53 -3.38 2.36
CA TYR A 248 4.99 -4.47 1.54
C TYR A 248 5.00 -5.84 2.25
N LEU A 249 5.68 -5.95 3.38
CA LEU A 249 5.84 -7.22 4.07
C LEU A 249 4.51 -7.77 4.62
N PRO A 250 3.64 -6.98 5.27
CA PRO A 250 2.33 -7.45 5.74
C PRO A 250 1.44 -8.01 4.61
N PRO A 251 1.21 -7.31 3.48
CA PRO A 251 0.40 -7.84 2.40
C PRO A 251 1.04 -9.07 1.74
N ILE A 252 2.37 -9.14 1.61
CA ILE A 252 3.06 -10.32 1.08
C ILE A 252 2.86 -11.54 1.97
N VAL A 253 3.01 -11.37 3.29
CA VAL A 253 2.77 -12.44 4.27
C VAL A 253 1.31 -12.90 4.21
N PHE A 254 0.36 -11.98 4.14
CA PHE A 254 -1.06 -12.31 4.03
C PHE A 254 -1.37 -13.12 2.77
N ILE A 255 -0.84 -12.71 1.61
CA ILE A 255 -0.97 -13.44 0.35
C ILE A 255 -0.35 -14.84 0.45
N ALA A 256 0.85 -14.95 1.05
CA ALA A 256 1.51 -16.25 1.22
C ALA A 256 0.68 -17.20 2.08
N VAL A 257 0.12 -16.73 3.21
CA VAL A 257 -0.76 -17.51 4.07
C VAL A 257 -2.03 -17.92 3.32
N ALA A 258 -2.65 -17.00 2.59
CA ALA A 258 -3.84 -17.31 1.78
C ALA A 258 -3.55 -18.42 0.74
N LEU A 259 -2.41 -18.32 0.05
CA LEU A 259 -1.98 -19.34 -0.92
C LEU A 259 -1.77 -20.71 -0.27
N VAL A 260 -1.15 -20.77 0.92
CA VAL A 260 -0.97 -22.02 1.66
C VAL A 260 -2.31 -22.66 2.04
N VAL A 261 -3.28 -21.84 2.48
CA VAL A 261 -4.64 -22.32 2.81
C VAL A 261 -5.33 -22.87 1.56
N VAL A 262 -5.34 -22.11 0.47
CA VAL A 262 -5.94 -22.52 -0.81
C VAL A 262 -5.29 -23.83 -1.30
N PHE A 263 -3.97 -23.89 -1.31
CA PHE A 263 -3.23 -25.09 -1.72
C PHE A 263 -3.59 -26.31 -0.84
N SER A 264 -3.71 -26.12 0.48
CA SER A 264 -4.07 -27.17 1.41
C SER A 264 -5.48 -27.71 1.16
N VAL A 265 -6.44 -26.82 0.91
CA VAL A 265 -7.82 -27.18 0.57
C VAL A 265 -7.89 -27.92 -0.75
N VAL A 266 -7.26 -27.39 -1.80
CA VAL A 266 -7.22 -28.01 -3.13
C VAL A 266 -6.57 -29.39 -3.07
N ARG A 267 -5.42 -29.50 -2.37
CA ARG A 267 -4.75 -30.79 -2.18
C ARG A 267 -5.62 -31.78 -1.41
N GLY A 268 -6.34 -31.30 -0.37
CA GLY A 268 -7.28 -32.13 0.40
C GLY A 268 -8.43 -32.65 -0.46
N SER A 269 -9.06 -31.78 -1.24
CA SER A 269 -10.14 -32.11 -2.17
C SER A 269 -9.70 -33.15 -3.23
N PHE A 270 -8.54 -32.87 -3.84
CA PHE A 270 -7.96 -33.75 -4.86
C PHE A 270 -7.63 -35.15 -4.31
N ASN A 271 -7.07 -35.22 -3.10
CA ASN A 271 -6.80 -36.49 -2.43
C ASN A 271 -8.08 -37.27 -2.06
N GLN A 272 -9.16 -36.56 -1.73
CA GLN A 272 -10.45 -37.14 -1.43
C GLN A 272 -11.10 -37.73 -2.69
N GLU A 273 -11.11 -36.95 -3.79
CA GLU A 273 -11.72 -37.34 -5.05
C GLU A 273 -11.03 -38.57 -5.67
N HIS A 274 -9.70 -38.61 -5.66
CA HIS A 274 -8.92 -39.71 -6.25
C HIS A 274 -8.68 -40.87 -5.28
N GLY A 275 -9.03 -40.73 -4.00
CA GLY A 275 -8.88 -41.74 -2.97
C GLY A 275 -10.11 -42.61 -2.79
N LEU A 276 -11.27 -42.23 -3.33
CA LEU A 276 -12.50 -43.02 -3.22
C LEU A 276 -12.46 -44.24 -4.14
N PRO A 277 -12.94 -45.41 -3.65
CA PRO A 277 -13.03 -46.60 -4.45
C PRO A 277 -14.11 -46.46 -5.52
N GLU A 278 -13.91 -47.14 -6.65
CA GLU A 278 -14.94 -47.30 -7.65
C GLU A 278 -15.73 -48.56 -7.38
N ILE A 279 -17.04 -48.40 -7.25
CA ILE A 279 -17.94 -49.52 -6.93
C ILE A 279 -18.90 -49.69 -8.09
N ARG A 280 -18.90 -50.90 -8.68
CA ARG A 280 -19.81 -51.31 -9.74
C ARG A 280 -20.63 -52.51 -9.26
N ALA A 281 -21.89 -52.53 -9.65
CA ALA A 281 -22.76 -53.69 -9.34
C ALA A 281 -23.58 -54.07 -10.57
N ARG A 282 -23.74 -55.33 -10.79
CA ARG A 282 -24.55 -55.88 -11.88
C ARG A 282 -25.32 -57.10 -11.42
N TRP A 283 -26.47 -57.33 -12.07
CA TRP A 283 -27.19 -58.60 -11.87
C TRP A 283 -26.31 -59.72 -12.37
N LYS A 284 -26.28 -60.82 -11.58
CA LYS A 284 -25.60 -62.02 -11.98
C LYS A 284 -26.51 -62.81 -12.95
N ASP A 285 -25.90 -63.38 -13.97
CA ASP A 285 -26.62 -64.23 -14.91
C ASP A 285 -27.08 -65.52 -14.20
N GLY A 286 -28.28 -65.96 -14.55
CA GLY A 286 -28.91 -67.15 -13.96
C GLY A 286 -30.28 -66.88 -13.29
N ASN A 287 -30.95 -67.90 -12.87
CA ASN A 287 -32.31 -67.85 -12.30
C ASN A 287 -32.34 -67.40 -10.84
N ASP A 288 -31.23 -67.51 -10.13
CA ASP A 288 -31.14 -67.06 -8.74
C ASP A 288 -31.09 -65.54 -8.59
N PRO A 289 -31.81 -64.93 -7.62
CA PRO A 289 -31.70 -63.48 -7.39
C PRO A 289 -30.37 -63.20 -6.71
N ALA A 290 -29.38 -62.80 -7.54
CA ALA A 290 -28.03 -62.44 -7.09
C ALA A 290 -27.45 -61.29 -7.88
N ILE A 291 -26.61 -60.52 -7.22
CA ILE A 291 -25.80 -59.48 -7.85
C ILE A 291 -24.33 -59.73 -7.58
N THR A 292 -23.49 -59.33 -8.51
CA THR A 292 -22.05 -59.24 -8.32
C THR A 292 -21.67 -57.79 -8.08
N ILE A 293 -20.97 -57.53 -6.98
CA ILE A 293 -20.40 -56.22 -6.63
C ILE A 293 -18.90 -56.29 -6.88
N GLU A 294 -18.40 -55.37 -7.67
CA GLU A 294 -16.98 -55.16 -7.95
C GLU A 294 -16.54 -53.88 -7.25
N ILE A 295 -15.47 -53.96 -6.47
CA ILE A 295 -14.88 -52.83 -5.76
C ILE A 295 -13.43 -52.74 -6.20
N ASP A 296 -13.07 -51.58 -6.78
CA ASP A 296 -11.71 -51.21 -7.13
C ASP A 296 -11.18 -50.21 -6.10
N ALA A 297 -10.21 -50.63 -5.31
CA ALA A 297 -9.67 -49.87 -4.18
C ALA A 297 -8.77 -48.69 -4.58
N LYS A 298 -8.53 -48.48 -5.88
CA LYS A 298 -7.73 -47.36 -6.40
C LYS A 298 -6.42 -47.15 -5.63
N ARG A 299 -6.31 -46.05 -4.87
CA ARG A 299 -5.10 -45.63 -4.19
C ARG A 299 -5.05 -45.91 -2.69
N ARG A 300 -6.12 -46.46 -2.11
CA ARG A 300 -6.24 -46.65 -0.64
C ARG A 300 -6.87 -47.99 -0.33
N ASP A 301 -6.49 -48.50 0.80
CA ASP A 301 -7.11 -49.73 1.31
C ASP A 301 -8.58 -49.49 1.66
N VAL A 302 -9.43 -50.46 1.31
CA VAL A 302 -10.87 -50.40 1.52
C VAL A 302 -11.32 -51.60 2.32
N ALA A 303 -11.86 -51.37 3.49
CA ALA A 303 -12.45 -52.41 4.31
C ALA A 303 -13.97 -52.47 4.12
N ILE A 304 -14.50 -53.61 3.75
CA ILE A 304 -15.94 -53.86 3.68
C ILE A 304 -16.46 -54.12 5.09
N GLN A 305 -17.33 -53.23 5.58
CA GLN A 305 -17.91 -53.34 6.93
C GLN A 305 -19.23 -54.08 6.95
N GLY A 306 -20.00 -54.01 5.87
CA GLY A 306 -21.27 -54.67 5.74
C GLY A 306 -22.09 -54.23 4.55
N CYS A 307 -23.18 -54.95 4.33
CA CYS A 307 -24.10 -54.65 3.25
C CYS A 307 -25.53 -54.90 3.74
N GLU A 308 -26.46 -54.00 3.38
CA GLU A 308 -27.87 -54.09 3.77
C GLU A 308 -28.74 -53.80 2.54
N ALA A 309 -29.76 -54.65 2.31
CA ALA A 309 -30.75 -54.42 1.25
C ALA A 309 -31.96 -53.68 1.81
N SER A 310 -32.51 -52.74 1.06
CA SER A 310 -33.76 -52.10 1.43
C SER A 310 -34.96 -53.03 1.14
N GLU A 311 -35.99 -52.93 1.95
CA GLU A 311 -37.25 -53.63 1.69
C GLU A 311 -37.79 -53.34 0.29
N PRO A 312 -38.39 -54.32 -0.37
CA PRO A 312 -38.77 -55.67 0.09
C PRO A 312 -37.65 -56.72 -0.07
N TRP A 313 -36.45 -56.35 -0.52
CA TRP A 313 -35.36 -57.30 -0.75
C TRP A 313 -34.74 -57.75 0.54
N SER A 314 -34.60 -59.13 0.68
CA SER A 314 -34.00 -59.77 1.84
C SER A 314 -32.82 -60.61 1.42
N MET A 315 -31.65 -60.31 1.99
CA MET A 315 -30.40 -60.99 1.69
C MET A 315 -30.40 -62.41 2.22
N ARG A 316 -29.78 -63.34 1.49
CA ARG A 316 -29.52 -64.68 1.91
C ARG A 316 -28.08 -64.82 2.41
N GLY A 317 -27.86 -64.56 3.69
CA GLY A 317 -26.53 -64.45 4.27
C GLY A 317 -25.99 -63.05 4.35
N GLY A 318 -24.87 -62.84 5.05
CA GLY A 318 -24.18 -61.60 5.20
C GLY A 318 -22.95 -61.50 4.29
N VAL A 319 -22.49 -60.30 3.99
CA VAL A 319 -21.22 -60.08 3.31
C VAL A 319 -20.09 -60.22 4.32
N LYS A 320 -19.08 -61.02 3.98
CA LYS A 320 -17.91 -61.21 4.85
C LYS A 320 -17.09 -59.91 4.90
N ARG A 321 -16.73 -59.49 6.09
CA ARG A 321 -15.79 -58.40 6.27
C ARG A 321 -14.43 -58.76 5.67
N SER A 322 -13.91 -57.94 4.81
CA SER A 322 -12.61 -58.12 4.15
C SER A 322 -11.99 -56.78 3.84
N THR A 323 -10.68 -56.75 3.81
CA THR A 323 -9.93 -55.58 3.37
C THR A 323 -9.40 -55.84 1.98
N ILE A 324 -9.52 -54.85 1.10
CA ILE A 324 -9.01 -54.82 -0.27
C ILE A 324 -7.84 -53.88 -0.25
N GLU A 325 -6.68 -54.36 -0.65
CA GLU A 325 -5.46 -53.55 -0.69
C GLU A 325 -5.51 -52.50 -1.81
N SER A 326 -4.86 -51.41 -1.59
CA SER A 326 -4.68 -50.34 -2.58
C SER A 326 -4.22 -50.87 -3.96
N GLY A 327 -4.85 -50.39 -5.02
CA GLY A 327 -4.59 -50.86 -6.39
C GLY A 327 -5.13 -52.22 -6.75
N SER A 328 -5.87 -52.87 -5.85
CA SER A 328 -6.49 -54.18 -6.06
C SER A 328 -7.98 -54.04 -6.28
N SER A 329 -8.56 -54.98 -7.01
CA SER A 329 -10.01 -55.13 -7.16
C SER A 329 -10.49 -56.46 -6.63
N THR A 330 -11.70 -56.47 -6.11
CA THR A 330 -12.33 -57.70 -5.64
C THR A 330 -13.78 -57.77 -6.06
N ASN A 331 -14.24 -59.00 -6.28
CA ASN A 331 -15.64 -59.27 -6.63
C ASN A 331 -16.26 -60.18 -5.58
N PHE A 332 -17.50 -59.91 -5.20
CA PHE A 332 -18.29 -60.80 -4.37
C PHE A 332 -19.76 -60.78 -4.75
N ASP A 333 -20.42 -61.93 -4.51
CA ASP A 333 -21.82 -62.09 -4.84
C ASP A 333 -22.69 -61.86 -3.61
N VAL A 334 -23.78 -61.12 -3.80
CA VAL A 334 -24.84 -60.95 -2.81
C VAL A 334 -26.08 -61.66 -3.32
N ARG A 335 -26.58 -62.65 -2.53
CA ARG A 335 -27.76 -63.43 -2.89
C ARG A 335 -28.95 -62.97 -2.10
N PHE A 336 -30.14 -63.01 -2.74
CA PHE A 336 -31.41 -62.65 -2.13
C PHE A 336 -32.29 -63.88 -1.98
N LYS A 337 -33.28 -63.86 -1.07
CA LYS A 337 -34.17 -64.98 -0.79
C LYS A 337 -35.16 -65.22 -1.93
N LYS A 338 -35.62 -64.15 -2.60
CA LYS A 338 -36.60 -64.25 -3.69
C LYS A 338 -36.51 -63.01 -4.58
N TRP A 339 -37.02 -63.09 -5.79
CA TRP A 339 -37.24 -62.02 -6.70
C TRP A 339 -38.39 -61.12 -6.22
N HIS A 340 -38.25 -59.81 -6.46
CA HIS A 340 -39.29 -58.80 -6.23
C HIS A 340 -39.51 -58.00 -7.49
N ASP A 341 -40.69 -57.38 -7.63
CA ASP A 341 -41.06 -56.53 -8.79
C ASP A 341 -40.67 -55.06 -8.61
N GLN A 342 -39.75 -54.80 -7.74
CA GLN A 342 -39.17 -53.44 -7.51
C GLN A 342 -37.66 -53.47 -7.70
N GLY A 343 -37.10 -52.32 -8.16
CA GLY A 343 -35.67 -52.15 -8.28
C GLY A 343 -34.96 -52.39 -6.95
N LEU A 344 -33.74 -52.90 -7.00
CA LEU A 344 -32.92 -53.13 -5.81
C LEU A 344 -32.22 -51.87 -5.37
N VAL A 345 -32.32 -51.54 -4.09
CA VAL A 345 -31.49 -50.53 -3.42
C VAL A 345 -30.67 -51.24 -2.33
N LEU A 346 -29.36 -51.16 -2.46
CA LEU A 346 -28.40 -51.75 -1.56
C LEU A 346 -27.54 -50.67 -0.90
N LYS A 347 -27.36 -50.78 0.41
CA LYS A 347 -26.46 -49.93 1.18
C LYS A 347 -25.20 -50.70 1.51
N LEU A 348 -24.09 -50.31 0.88
CA LEU A 348 -22.78 -50.87 1.14
C LEU A 348 -22.02 -49.97 2.10
N LYS A 349 -21.64 -50.51 3.26
CA LYS A 349 -20.83 -49.81 4.27
C LYS A 349 -19.38 -50.20 4.06
N ILE A 350 -18.56 -49.22 3.77
CA ILE A 350 -17.11 -49.38 3.57
C ILE A 350 -16.35 -48.39 4.45
N GLU A 351 -15.14 -48.71 4.77
CA GLU A 351 -14.19 -47.84 5.44
C GLU A 351 -12.96 -47.69 4.54
N VAL A 352 -12.62 -46.47 4.19
CA VAL A 352 -11.46 -46.15 3.35
C VAL A 352 -10.37 -45.64 4.26
N ASP A 353 -9.18 -46.20 4.13
CA ASP A 353 -8.04 -45.79 4.95
C ASP A 353 -7.81 -44.29 4.88
N THR A 354 -7.62 -43.62 6.02
CA THR A 354 -7.44 -42.17 6.21
C THR A 354 -8.62 -41.28 5.83
N LEU A 355 -9.67 -41.79 5.10
CA LEU A 355 -10.88 -41.05 4.74
C LEU A 355 -12.07 -41.38 5.62
N GLY A 356 -12.02 -42.49 6.36
CA GLY A 356 -13.07 -42.93 7.29
C GLY A 356 -14.18 -43.75 6.65
N GLY A 357 -15.30 -43.86 7.37
CA GLY A 357 -16.44 -44.70 6.98
C GLY A 357 -17.37 -44.02 5.97
N TRP A 358 -17.76 -44.76 4.93
CA TRP A 358 -18.66 -44.32 3.88
C TRP A 358 -19.78 -45.29 3.68
N THR A 359 -20.97 -44.79 3.32
CA THR A 359 -22.12 -45.64 2.93
C THR A 359 -22.47 -45.30 1.49
N GLN A 360 -22.28 -46.27 0.60
CA GLN A 360 -22.62 -46.15 -0.81
C GLN A 360 -23.98 -46.78 -1.08
N ASN A 361 -24.87 -46.03 -1.68
CA ASN A 361 -26.17 -46.50 -2.13
C ASN A 361 -26.07 -46.97 -3.59
N ILE A 362 -26.23 -48.29 -3.79
CA ILE A 362 -26.22 -48.93 -5.10
C ILE A 362 -27.67 -49.13 -5.52
N ARG A 363 -28.06 -48.63 -6.68
CA ARG A 363 -29.40 -48.81 -7.23
C ARG A 363 -29.31 -49.60 -8.53
N LEU A 364 -30.00 -50.74 -8.57
CA LEU A 364 -30.10 -51.54 -9.75
C LEU A 364 -31.56 -51.60 -10.25
N PRO A 365 -31.79 -51.32 -11.54
CA PRO A 365 -33.10 -51.47 -12.12
C PRO A 365 -33.54 -52.93 -12.06
N LEU A 366 -34.85 -53.17 -12.15
CA LEU A 366 -35.41 -54.51 -12.18
C LEU A 366 -34.92 -55.23 -13.45
N ARG A 367 -34.40 -56.45 -13.31
CA ARG A 367 -34.10 -57.32 -14.45
C ARG A 367 -35.39 -57.80 -15.09
N SER A 368 -35.56 -57.57 -16.40
CA SER A 368 -36.78 -57.92 -17.10
C SER A 368 -37.02 -59.44 -17.11
N LYS A 369 -38.30 -59.86 -17.12
CA LYS A 369 -38.64 -61.27 -17.21
C LYS A 369 -38.08 -61.97 -18.49
N ALA A 370 -37.95 -61.21 -19.58
CA ALA A 370 -37.40 -61.71 -20.83
C ALA A 370 -35.89 -62.05 -20.73
N GLU A 371 -35.13 -61.27 -19.98
CA GLU A 371 -33.70 -61.53 -19.73
C GLU A 371 -33.45 -62.69 -18.76
N ARG A 372 -34.49 -63.09 -18.00
CA ARG A 372 -34.42 -64.25 -17.08
C ARG A 372 -34.66 -65.57 -17.80
N SER A 373 -35.39 -65.55 -18.93
CA SER A 373 -35.86 -66.78 -19.60
C SER A 373 -35.00 -67.18 -20.85
N VAL A 374 -34.04 -66.44 -21.24
CA VAL A 374 -33.20 -66.69 -22.43
C VAL A 374 -32.16 -67.78 -22.19
N GLU A 375 -31.85 -68.16 -20.92
CA GLU A 375 -30.85 -69.16 -20.62
C GLU A 375 -31.44 -70.62 -20.46
N ASP A 376 -32.76 -70.76 -20.36
CA ASP A 376 -33.38 -72.10 -20.28
C ASP A 376 -33.67 -72.76 -21.63
N GLY A 377 -33.20 -72.18 -22.73
CA GLY A 377 -33.50 -72.70 -24.09
C GLY A 377 -32.28 -73.16 -24.91
N GLN A 378 -31.13 -73.38 -24.29
CA GLN A 378 -29.99 -74.06 -24.93
C GLN A 378 -29.55 -75.29 -24.13
N ASP A 379 -30.28 -76.38 -24.33
CA ASP A 379 -29.83 -77.72 -24.20
C ASP A 379 -30.14 -78.50 -25.53
#